data_7d86147aded5fce6759843e469265d41
#
_entry.id   7d86147aded5fce6759843e469265d41
#
_cell.length_a   1.000
_cell.length_b   1.000
_cell.length_c   1.000
_cell.angle_alpha   90.00
_cell.angle_beta   90.00
_cell.angle_gamma   90.00
#
_symmetry.space_group_name_H-M   'P 1'
#
loop_
_entity.id
_entity.type
_entity.pdbx_description
1 polymer ?
#
loop_
_entity_poly.entity_id
_entity_poly.type
_entity_poly.pdbx_seq_one_letter_code
_entity_poly.pdbx_strand_id
1 'polypeptide(L)'
;MDILGSFDNAVRGRLGAKTATMDPPHAPGHTLCGVRTAREPNGRAALREELHGRGMRMTPQRQLVLDAVVELEHATPEQICQHVQRVTPTVNITTIYRTLELLERLGVVRHTHLGHGAPTYSAHEHEHVHLACHSCGKVDEVPRDVMDDLTETLLRRNGFTLDASHLALSGTCRDCATKGARP
;
A
#
# COMPACT_ATOMS: atom_id res chain seq x y z
N MET A 1 -9.74 -3.59 -57.73
CA MET A 1 -9.53 -2.12 -57.65
C MET A 1 -8.69 -1.88 -56.40
N ASP A 2 -7.41 -1.77 -56.66
CA ASP A 2 -6.35 -1.56 -55.68
C ASP A 2 -6.34 -0.14 -55.18
N ILE A 3 -6.14 0.10 -53.89
CA ILE A 3 -5.39 1.25 -53.40
C ILE A 3 -4.57 0.83 -52.17
N LEU A 4 -3.38 0.33 -52.47
CA LEU A 4 -2.22 0.30 -51.58
C LEU A 4 -1.64 1.72 -51.52
N GLY A 5 -1.70 2.39 -50.37
CA GLY A 5 -1.02 3.63 -50.05
C GLY A 5 0.18 3.37 -49.17
N SER A 6 1.32 3.26 -49.78
CA SER A 6 2.68 3.26 -49.23
C SER A 6 2.94 4.54 -48.47
N PHE A 7 3.41 4.46 -47.22
CA PHE A 7 4.18 5.51 -46.56
C PHE A 7 5.55 4.96 -46.18
N ASP A 8 6.44 5.21 -47.08
CA ASP A 8 7.88 4.97 -46.90
C ASP A 8 8.52 6.30 -46.48
N ASN A 9 9.45 6.15 -45.54
CA ASN A 9 10.74 6.83 -45.50
C ASN A 9 10.94 8.17 -44.75
N ALA A 10 11.95 8.07 -43.89
CA ALA A 10 13.04 9.00 -43.63
C ALA A 10 12.85 10.06 -42.52
N VAL A 11 13.42 9.76 -41.36
CA VAL A 11 14.40 10.68 -40.76
C VAL A 11 15.52 9.89 -40.06
N ARG A 12 16.64 9.71 -40.77
CA ARG A 12 17.95 9.47 -40.12
C ARG A 12 18.51 10.82 -39.69
N GLY A 13 18.68 11.05 -38.39
CA GLY A 13 19.32 12.25 -37.82
C GLY A 13 20.20 11.88 -36.63
N ARG A 14 21.45 11.55 -36.94
CA ARG A 14 22.74 11.72 -36.21
C ARG A 14 22.72 11.82 -34.69
N LEU A 15 23.40 10.86 -34.14
CA LEU A 15 24.05 10.77 -32.84
C LEU A 15 24.84 12.07 -32.50
N GLY A 16 24.64 12.56 -31.29
CA GLY A 16 25.51 13.48 -30.62
C GLY A 16 25.59 13.07 -29.14
N ALA A 17 26.56 12.21 -28.82
CA ALA A 17 26.90 11.88 -27.45
C ALA A 17 27.42 13.11 -26.73
N LYS A 18 26.75 13.52 -25.65
CA LYS A 18 27.36 14.35 -24.59
C LYS A 18 26.96 13.73 -23.27
N THR A 19 27.90 13.02 -22.69
CA THR A 19 27.92 12.64 -21.29
C THR A 19 28.01 13.91 -20.45
N ALA A 20 26.91 14.28 -19.81
CA ALA A 20 26.91 15.24 -18.74
C ALA A 20 26.48 14.50 -17.48
N THR A 21 27.44 14.27 -16.62
CA THR A 21 27.25 13.89 -15.22
C THR A 21 26.52 15.05 -14.55
N MET A 22 25.24 14.91 -14.30
CA MET A 22 24.49 15.85 -13.46
C MET A 22 24.24 15.16 -12.12
N ASP A 23 24.90 15.68 -11.08
CA ASP A 23 24.53 15.42 -9.70
C ASP A 23 23.08 15.88 -9.45
N PRO A 24 22.24 15.11 -8.73
CA PRO A 24 20.90 15.54 -8.41
C PRO A 24 20.94 16.69 -7.41
N PRO A 25 20.13 17.75 -7.59
CA PRO A 25 20.03 18.83 -6.63
C PRO A 25 19.41 18.32 -5.32
N HIS A 26 20.09 18.62 -4.21
CA HIS A 26 19.54 18.49 -2.86
C HIS A 26 18.20 19.20 -2.77
N ALA A 27 17.12 18.44 -2.59
CA ALA A 27 15.81 18.97 -2.27
C ALA A 27 15.81 19.52 -0.84
N PRO A 28 15.26 20.74 -0.61
CA PRO A 28 15.10 21.28 0.74
C PRO A 28 14.09 20.47 1.52
N GLY A 29 14.41 20.23 2.80
CA GLY A 29 13.64 19.41 3.71
C GLY A 29 12.15 19.78 3.76
N HIS A 30 11.31 18.85 3.37
CA HIS A 30 9.90 18.88 3.71
C HIS A 30 9.77 18.54 5.19
N THR A 31 9.35 19.53 5.96
CA THR A 31 8.86 19.34 7.33
C THR A 31 7.70 18.37 7.27
N LEU A 32 7.95 17.12 7.65
CA LEU A 32 6.95 16.09 7.79
C LEU A 32 5.92 16.55 8.82
N CYS A 33 4.73 16.88 8.35
CA CYS A 33 3.55 17.01 9.18
C CYS A 33 3.37 15.67 9.90
N GLY A 34 3.61 15.66 11.23
CA GLY A 34 3.83 14.45 12.01
C GLY A 34 2.64 13.52 12.02
N VAL A 35 2.70 12.50 11.22
CA VAL A 35 1.87 11.31 11.35
C VAL A 35 2.51 10.44 12.43
N ARG A 36 1.77 10.27 13.52
CA ARG A 36 2.20 9.51 14.69
C ARG A 36 2.05 8.03 14.39
N THR A 37 3.14 7.37 14.03
CA THR A 37 3.15 5.92 13.84
C THR A 37 2.88 5.22 15.19
N ALA A 38 2.03 4.21 15.19
CA ALA A 38 1.71 3.42 16.39
C ALA A 38 2.94 2.69 16.99
N ARG A 39 4.06 2.68 16.27
CA ARG A 39 5.32 2.06 16.69
C ARG A 39 6.09 2.90 17.71
N GLU A 40 5.85 4.22 17.78
CA GLU A 40 6.48 5.08 18.78
C GLU A 40 5.72 5.06 20.12
N PRO A 41 6.42 5.11 21.28
CA PRO A 41 5.78 5.16 22.59
C PRO A 41 4.80 6.33 22.72
N ASN A 42 5.05 7.45 22.07
CA ASN A 42 4.15 8.61 21.99
C ASN A 42 2.87 8.35 21.17
N GLY A 43 2.95 7.52 20.12
CA GLY A 43 1.79 7.14 19.30
C GLY A 43 0.75 6.33 20.09
N ARG A 44 1.21 5.41 20.96
CA ARG A 44 0.32 4.62 21.82
C ARG A 44 -0.37 5.46 22.90
N ALA A 45 0.30 6.45 23.46
CA ALA A 45 -0.28 7.36 24.43
C ALA A 45 -1.35 8.24 23.79
N ALA A 46 -1.05 8.83 22.64
CA ALA A 46 -1.99 9.64 21.86
C ALA A 46 -3.24 8.87 21.45
N LEU A 47 -3.08 7.59 21.03
CA LEU A 47 -4.20 6.72 20.70
C LEU A 47 -5.09 6.43 21.92
N ARG A 48 -4.49 6.25 23.11
CA ARG A 48 -5.26 6.05 24.33
C ARG A 48 -6.08 7.30 24.70
N GLU A 49 -5.51 8.49 24.54
CA GLU A 49 -6.20 9.76 24.78
C GLU A 49 -7.35 9.97 23.78
N GLU A 50 -7.12 9.67 22.50
CA GLU A 50 -8.15 9.77 21.48
C GLU A 50 -9.30 8.80 21.72
N LEU A 51 -9.01 7.56 22.07
CA LEU A 51 -10.02 6.58 22.49
C LEU A 51 -10.80 7.09 23.70
N HIS A 52 -10.10 7.62 24.70
CA HIS A 52 -10.73 8.13 25.92
C HIS A 52 -11.64 9.32 25.63
N GLY A 53 -11.22 10.26 24.79
CA GLY A 53 -12.02 11.40 24.33
C GLY A 53 -13.30 10.99 23.59
N ARG A 54 -13.31 9.80 22.96
CA ARG A 54 -14.49 9.20 22.31
C ARG A 54 -15.28 8.24 23.23
N GLY A 55 -15.03 8.26 24.54
CA GLY A 55 -15.69 7.38 25.52
C GLY A 55 -15.29 5.90 25.41
N MET A 56 -14.20 5.59 24.71
CA MET A 56 -13.72 4.23 24.49
C MET A 56 -12.43 3.98 25.28
N ARG A 57 -12.19 2.72 25.66
CA ARG A 57 -10.98 2.33 26.39
C ARG A 57 -10.13 1.39 25.54
N MET A 58 -8.82 1.57 25.58
CA MET A 58 -7.86 0.58 25.11
C MET A 58 -7.85 -0.58 26.11
N THR A 59 -8.46 -1.70 25.74
CA THR A 59 -8.42 -2.93 26.55
C THR A 59 -7.14 -3.72 26.22
N PRO A 60 -6.69 -4.62 27.13
CA PRO A 60 -5.55 -5.50 26.83
C PRO A 60 -5.71 -6.29 25.53
N GLN A 61 -6.91 -6.79 25.24
CA GLN A 61 -7.18 -7.50 23.98
C GLN A 61 -7.02 -6.60 22.75
N ARG A 62 -7.51 -5.37 22.78
CA ARG A 62 -7.36 -4.41 21.68
C ARG A 62 -5.90 -4.05 21.46
N GLN A 63 -5.14 -3.93 22.56
CA GLN A 63 -3.70 -3.68 22.48
C GLN A 63 -2.96 -4.84 21.80
N LEU A 64 -3.28 -6.09 22.18
CA LEU A 64 -2.69 -7.28 21.54
C LEU A 64 -2.98 -7.35 20.04
N VAL A 65 -4.20 -6.97 19.62
CA VAL A 65 -4.54 -6.94 18.19
C VAL A 65 -3.72 -5.87 17.46
N LEU A 66 -3.60 -4.67 18.03
CA LEU A 66 -2.78 -3.61 17.43
C LEU A 66 -1.31 -4.01 17.37
N ASP A 67 -0.78 -4.59 18.44
CA ASP A 67 0.62 -5.05 18.48
C ASP A 67 0.86 -6.13 17.41
N ALA A 68 -0.09 -7.05 17.21
CA ALA A 68 -0.04 -8.07 16.17
C ALA A 68 -0.04 -7.46 14.75
N VAL A 69 -0.87 -6.44 14.50
CA VAL A 69 -0.88 -5.73 13.20
C VAL A 69 0.46 -5.04 12.94
N VAL A 70 1.02 -4.39 13.97
CA VAL A 70 2.33 -3.70 13.86
C VAL A 70 3.47 -4.70 13.61
N GLU A 71 3.43 -5.88 14.27
CA GLU A 71 4.49 -6.88 14.17
C GLU A 71 4.45 -7.65 12.84
N LEU A 72 3.25 -7.95 12.35
CA LEU A 72 3.05 -8.71 11.12
C LEU A 72 3.10 -7.83 9.86
N GLU A 73 3.10 -6.49 10.01
CA GLU A 73 3.12 -5.47 8.97
C GLU A 73 1.92 -5.54 8.01
N HIS A 74 1.72 -6.68 7.34
CA HIS A 74 0.60 -6.96 6.44
C HIS A 74 -0.01 -8.32 6.79
N ALA A 75 -1.15 -8.32 7.45
CA ALA A 75 -1.76 -9.57 7.91
C ALA A 75 -3.28 -9.60 7.71
N THR A 76 -3.79 -10.78 7.34
CA THR A 76 -5.23 -11.02 7.33
C THR A 76 -5.77 -11.15 8.75
N PRO A 77 -7.08 -10.95 8.98
CA PRO A 77 -7.70 -11.14 10.29
C PRO A 77 -7.42 -12.52 10.90
N GLU A 78 -7.34 -13.55 10.06
CA GLU A 78 -7.03 -14.92 10.49
C GLU A 78 -5.59 -15.05 11.01
N GLN A 79 -4.62 -14.45 10.31
CA GLN A 79 -3.22 -14.43 10.73
C GLN A 79 -3.05 -13.64 12.03
N ILE A 80 -3.72 -12.49 12.15
CA ILE A 80 -3.75 -11.69 13.38
C ILE A 80 -4.37 -12.52 14.53
N CYS A 81 -5.47 -13.21 14.27
CA CYS A 81 -6.13 -14.07 15.25
C CYS A 81 -5.18 -15.17 15.75
N GLN A 82 -4.52 -15.88 14.86
CA GLN A 82 -3.55 -16.91 15.19
C GLN A 82 -2.38 -16.36 16.02
N HIS A 83 -1.89 -15.16 15.68
CA HIS A 83 -0.82 -14.51 16.42
C HIS A 83 -1.27 -14.16 17.84
N VAL A 84 -2.42 -13.51 18.01
CA VAL A 84 -2.98 -13.12 19.32
C VAL A 84 -3.29 -14.35 20.18
N GLN A 85 -3.78 -15.44 19.58
CA GLN A 85 -4.09 -16.69 20.30
C GLN A 85 -2.88 -17.37 20.91
N ARG A 86 -1.66 -17.07 20.48
CA ARG A 86 -0.43 -17.55 21.15
C ARG A 86 -0.28 -16.98 22.56
N VAL A 87 -0.83 -15.78 22.80
CA VAL A 87 -0.79 -15.11 24.11
C VAL A 87 -2.11 -15.29 24.87
N THR A 88 -3.22 -15.21 24.15
CA THR A 88 -4.59 -15.29 24.72
C THR A 88 -5.44 -16.24 23.89
N PRO A 89 -5.40 -17.55 24.17
CA PRO A 89 -6.08 -18.60 23.39
C PRO A 89 -7.61 -18.43 23.29
N THR A 90 -8.22 -17.70 24.22
CA THR A 90 -9.68 -17.50 24.28
C THR A 90 -10.19 -16.42 23.33
N VAL A 91 -9.31 -15.65 22.69
CA VAL A 91 -9.72 -14.61 21.72
C VAL A 91 -10.24 -15.30 20.46
N ASN A 92 -11.44 -14.90 20.04
CA ASN A 92 -12.06 -15.42 18.83
C ASN A 92 -11.94 -14.42 17.66
N ILE A 93 -12.14 -14.93 16.46
CA ILE A 93 -12.03 -14.16 15.22
C ILE A 93 -13.00 -12.96 15.17
N THR A 94 -14.19 -13.07 15.75
CA THR A 94 -15.15 -11.97 15.82
C THR A 94 -14.62 -10.78 16.62
N THR A 95 -13.88 -11.05 17.70
CA THR A 95 -13.21 -10.02 18.51
C THR A 95 -12.13 -9.32 17.70
N ILE A 96 -11.38 -10.06 16.87
CA ILE A 96 -10.38 -9.49 15.97
C ILE A 96 -11.04 -8.53 14.98
N TYR A 97 -12.07 -8.97 14.23
CA TYR A 97 -12.77 -8.13 13.27
C TYR A 97 -13.33 -6.84 13.90
N ARG A 98 -14.01 -6.95 15.03
CA ARG A 98 -14.54 -5.77 15.75
C ARG A 98 -13.45 -4.79 16.21
N THR A 99 -12.29 -5.33 16.58
CA THR A 99 -11.15 -4.50 17.00
C THR A 99 -10.51 -3.83 15.81
N LEU A 100 -10.28 -4.54 14.70
CA LEU A 100 -9.74 -3.99 13.46
C LEU A 100 -10.65 -2.89 12.90
N GLU A 101 -11.95 -3.12 12.84
CA GLU A 101 -12.94 -2.11 12.44
C GLU A 101 -12.89 -0.85 13.33
N LEU A 102 -12.73 -1.02 14.63
CA LEU A 102 -12.56 0.11 15.55
C LEU A 102 -11.26 0.87 15.27
N LEU A 103 -10.12 0.17 15.14
CA LEU A 103 -8.81 0.77 14.89
C LEU A 103 -8.77 1.47 13.52
N GLU A 104 -9.48 0.93 12.54
CA GLU A 104 -9.61 1.53 11.22
C GLU A 104 -10.43 2.83 11.26
N ARG A 105 -11.58 2.83 11.95
CA ARG A 105 -12.36 4.07 12.18
C ARG A 105 -11.59 5.16 12.91
N LEU A 106 -10.57 4.79 13.68
CA LEU A 106 -9.66 5.71 14.35
C LEU A 106 -8.47 6.12 13.47
N GLY A 107 -8.36 5.58 12.26
CA GLY A 107 -7.24 5.82 11.36
C GLY A 107 -5.90 5.23 11.82
N VAL A 108 -5.91 4.29 12.77
CA VAL A 108 -4.70 3.66 13.35
C VAL A 108 -4.21 2.50 12.52
N VAL A 109 -5.15 1.79 11.89
CA VAL A 109 -4.87 0.73 10.93
C VAL A 109 -5.63 1.01 9.65
N ARG A 110 -5.16 0.46 8.56
CA ARG A 110 -5.80 0.51 7.25
C ARG A 110 -5.86 -0.90 6.66
N HIS A 111 -6.83 -1.14 5.79
CA HIS A 111 -6.88 -2.39 5.06
C HIS A 111 -6.63 -2.16 3.57
N THR A 112 -6.04 -3.16 2.92
CA THR A 112 -5.81 -3.18 1.48
C THR A 112 -6.17 -4.56 0.94
N HIS A 113 -6.83 -4.61 -0.21
CA HIS A 113 -7.10 -5.86 -0.91
C HIS A 113 -5.93 -6.20 -1.83
N LEU A 114 -5.06 -7.11 -1.40
CA LEU A 114 -3.89 -7.56 -2.18
C LEU A 114 -4.24 -8.66 -3.21
N GLY A 115 -5.53 -8.92 -3.45
CA GLY A 115 -5.99 -9.93 -4.40
C GLY A 115 -7.44 -10.35 -4.12
N HIS A 116 -7.78 -11.60 -4.48
CA HIS A 116 -9.13 -12.14 -4.28
C HIS A 116 -9.37 -12.71 -2.86
N GLY A 117 -8.39 -12.58 -1.97
CA GLY A 117 -8.45 -13.10 -0.59
C GLY A 117 -9.08 -12.11 0.40
N ALA A 118 -8.96 -12.44 1.69
CA ALA A 118 -9.34 -11.55 2.78
C ALA A 118 -8.52 -10.24 2.73
N PRO A 119 -9.09 -9.12 3.21
CA PRO A 119 -8.35 -7.87 3.32
C PRO A 119 -7.14 -8.04 4.23
N THR A 120 -6.05 -7.36 3.91
CA THR A 120 -4.82 -7.32 4.69
C THR A 120 -4.76 -6.01 5.45
N TYR A 121 -4.50 -6.08 6.74
CA TYR A 121 -4.42 -4.91 7.62
C TYR A 121 -2.98 -4.53 7.90
N SER A 122 -2.72 -3.21 8.02
CA SER A 122 -1.43 -2.65 8.40
C SER A 122 -1.60 -1.41 9.28
N ALA A 123 -0.60 -1.12 10.11
CA ALA A 123 -0.59 0.02 11.02
C ALA A 123 0.31 1.17 10.52
N HIS A 124 0.84 1.07 9.32
CA HIS A 124 1.72 2.08 8.73
C HIS A 124 0.98 2.86 7.64
N GLU A 125 1.30 4.16 7.52
CA GLU A 125 1.00 4.88 6.29
C GLU A 125 1.92 4.33 5.19
N HIS A 126 1.28 3.78 4.17
CA HIS A 126 2.01 3.24 3.04
C HIS A 126 2.38 4.38 2.09
N GLU A 127 3.65 4.73 2.05
CA GLU A 127 4.22 5.57 0.99
C GLU A 127 4.57 4.74 -0.26
N HIS A 128 3.99 3.53 -0.37
CA HIS A 128 4.24 2.60 -1.46
C HIS A 128 2.93 2.04 -2.01
N VAL A 129 3.00 1.57 -3.24
CA VAL A 129 1.90 0.90 -3.95
C VAL A 129 2.22 -0.59 -4.03
N HIS A 130 1.24 -1.43 -3.75
CA HIS A 130 1.39 -2.87 -3.85
C HIS A 130 1.16 -3.36 -5.28
N LEU A 131 2.04 -4.23 -5.75
CA LEU A 131 1.90 -4.95 -7.02
C LEU A 131 1.61 -6.42 -6.71
N ALA A 132 0.37 -6.86 -6.93
CA ALA A 132 -0.06 -8.23 -6.64
C ALA A 132 -0.11 -9.06 -7.93
N CYS A 133 0.65 -10.14 -7.99
CA CYS A 133 0.58 -11.08 -9.09
C CYS A 133 -0.60 -12.05 -8.90
N HIS A 134 -1.59 -11.99 -9.81
CA HIS A 134 -2.76 -12.88 -9.73
C HIS A 134 -2.44 -14.33 -10.09
N SER A 135 -1.27 -14.63 -10.69
CA SER A 135 -0.89 -15.98 -11.08
C SER A 135 -0.13 -16.76 -10.00
N CYS A 136 0.73 -16.10 -9.21
CA CYS A 136 1.53 -16.77 -8.18
C CYS A 136 1.34 -16.19 -6.77
N GLY A 137 0.53 -15.14 -6.61
CA GLY A 137 0.28 -14.50 -5.33
C GLY A 137 1.44 -13.64 -4.79
N LYS A 138 2.55 -13.49 -5.55
CA LYS A 138 3.65 -12.62 -5.15
C LYS A 138 3.17 -11.19 -5.03
N VAL A 139 3.53 -10.52 -3.94
CA VAL A 139 3.32 -9.09 -3.74
C VAL A 139 4.69 -8.41 -3.72
N ASP A 140 4.84 -7.38 -4.53
CA ASP A 140 5.98 -6.47 -4.54
C ASP A 140 5.50 -5.07 -4.13
N GLU A 141 6.40 -4.25 -3.63
CA GLU A 141 6.14 -2.87 -3.24
C GLU A 141 6.94 -1.93 -4.15
N VAL A 142 6.31 -0.86 -4.60
CA VAL A 142 6.95 0.18 -5.39
C VAL A 142 6.68 1.55 -4.78
N PRO A 143 7.60 2.51 -4.92
CA PRO A 143 7.40 3.86 -4.42
C PRO A 143 6.11 4.49 -4.99
N ARG A 144 5.49 5.37 -4.21
CA ARG A 144 4.21 6.00 -4.58
C ARG A 144 4.30 6.88 -5.82
N ASP A 145 5.48 7.43 -6.12
CA ASP A 145 5.74 8.30 -7.28
C ASP A 145 5.41 7.64 -8.63
N VAL A 146 5.40 6.30 -8.71
CA VAL A 146 4.95 5.57 -9.91
C VAL A 146 3.49 5.88 -10.29
N MET A 147 2.71 6.46 -9.36
CA MET A 147 1.31 6.81 -9.56
C MET A 147 1.09 8.29 -9.90
N ASP A 148 2.13 9.12 -9.93
CA ASP A 148 2.00 10.57 -10.06
C ASP A 148 1.36 10.95 -11.40
N ASP A 149 1.82 10.40 -12.51
CA ASP A 149 1.25 10.65 -13.84
C ASP A 149 -0.22 10.24 -13.95
N LEU A 150 -0.57 9.11 -13.33
CA LEU A 150 -1.95 8.63 -13.29
C LEU A 150 -2.82 9.55 -12.44
N THR A 151 -2.35 9.94 -11.27
CA THR A 151 -3.03 10.84 -10.35
C THR A 151 -3.31 12.18 -11.01
N GLU A 152 -2.31 12.78 -11.66
CA GLU A 152 -2.46 14.04 -12.41
C GLU A 152 -3.44 13.88 -13.57
N THR A 153 -3.35 12.78 -14.31
CA THR A 153 -4.23 12.51 -15.44
C THR A 153 -5.70 12.38 -15.01
N LEU A 154 -5.96 11.65 -13.93
CA LEU A 154 -7.32 11.48 -13.38
C LEU A 154 -7.88 12.81 -12.87
N LEU A 155 -7.07 13.59 -12.16
CA LEU A 155 -7.48 14.91 -11.71
C LEU A 155 -7.85 15.82 -12.88
N ARG A 156 -6.96 15.91 -13.88
CA ARG A 156 -7.16 16.80 -15.04
C ARG A 156 -8.32 16.38 -15.94
N ARG A 157 -8.49 15.07 -16.20
CA ARG A 157 -9.51 14.58 -17.15
C ARG A 157 -10.88 14.38 -16.52
N ASN A 158 -10.90 13.93 -15.27
CA ASN A 158 -12.11 13.47 -14.62
C ASN A 158 -12.47 14.30 -13.37
N GLY A 159 -11.63 15.25 -12.94
CA GLY A 159 -11.80 15.92 -11.65
C GLY A 159 -11.71 14.97 -10.46
N PHE A 160 -11.02 13.85 -10.63
CA PHE A 160 -10.96 12.77 -9.63
C PHE A 160 -9.61 12.78 -8.89
N THR A 161 -9.66 12.92 -7.57
CA THR A 161 -8.47 12.83 -6.71
C THR A 161 -8.28 11.37 -6.30
N LEU A 162 -7.20 10.76 -6.77
CA LEU A 162 -6.87 9.37 -6.44
C LEU A 162 -6.27 9.29 -5.04
N ASP A 163 -6.82 8.42 -4.19
CA ASP A 163 -6.17 8.00 -2.94
C ASP A 163 -5.31 6.75 -3.20
N ALA A 164 -4.03 6.97 -3.42
CA ALA A 164 -3.08 5.88 -3.67
C ALA A 164 -2.65 5.13 -2.40
N SER A 165 -3.07 5.58 -1.21
CA SER A 165 -2.71 4.94 0.07
C SER A 165 -3.40 3.58 0.28
N HIS A 166 -4.45 3.28 -0.49
CA HIS A 166 -5.22 2.03 -0.41
C HIS A 166 -5.19 1.23 -1.72
N LEU A 167 -4.26 1.57 -2.61
CA LEU A 167 -4.24 1.00 -3.95
C LEU A 167 -3.31 -0.21 -4.03
N ALA A 168 -3.85 -1.31 -4.55
CA ALA A 168 -3.08 -2.44 -5.02
C ALA A 168 -3.33 -2.64 -6.52
N LEU A 169 -2.25 -2.73 -7.29
CA LEU A 169 -2.30 -3.01 -8.71
C LEU A 169 -2.17 -4.52 -8.92
N SER A 170 -3.14 -5.11 -9.61
CA SER A 170 -3.12 -6.52 -9.96
C SER A 170 -2.59 -6.72 -11.37
N GLY A 171 -1.72 -7.72 -11.52
CA GLY A 171 -1.10 -8.02 -12.81
C GLY A 171 -0.42 -9.39 -12.82
N THR A 172 0.48 -9.59 -13.78
CA THR A 172 1.31 -10.80 -13.89
C THR A 172 2.78 -10.41 -13.73
N CYS A 173 3.47 -11.01 -12.77
CA CYS A 173 4.91 -10.77 -12.58
C CYS A 173 5.72 -11.34 -13.76
N ARG A 174 6.96 -10.86 -13.92
CA ARG A 174 7.87 -11.28 -15.00
C ARG A 174 8.00 -12.80 -15.08
N ASP A 175 8.17 -13.46 -13.93
CA ASP A 175 8.40 -14.91 -13.89
C ASP A 175 7.18 -15.71 -14.36
N CYS A 176 5.98 -15.22 -14.08
CA CYS A 176 4.74 -15.84 -14.55
C CYS A 176 4.47 -15.52 -16.02
N ALA A 177 4.77 -14.32 -16.48
CA ALA A 177 4.64 -13.94 -17.87
C ALA A 177 5.56 -14.80 -18.77
N THR A 178 6.79 -15.03 -18.34
CA THR A 178 7.74 -15.89 -19.09
C THR A 178 7.34 -17.37 -19.07
N LYS A 179 6.74 -17.87 -17.99
CA LYS A 179 6.23 -19.25 -17.91
C LYS A 179 4.98 -19.48 -18.75
N GLY A 180 4.13 -18.45 -18.90
CA GLY A 180 2.92 -18.50 -19.73
C GLY A 180 3.17 -18.28 -21.24
N ALA A 181 4.35 -17.79 -21.60
CA ALA A 181 4.78 -17.58 -22.98
C ALA A 181 5.46 -18.82 -23.59
N ARG A 182 5.12 -20.06 -23.18
CA ARG A 182 5.55 -21.26 -23.89
C ARG A 182 4.79 -21.34 -25.21
N PRO A 183 5.54 -21.49 -26.33
CA PRO A 183 4.98 -21.66 -27.67
C PRO A 183 4.17 -22.95 -27.80
#